data_b87ff3deeb925ff2402626bc462f8b41
#
_entry.id   b87ff3deeb925ff2402626bc462f8b41
#
_cell.length_a   1.000
_cell.length_b   1.000
_cell.length_c   1.000
_cell.angle_alpha   90.00
_cell.angle_beta   90.00
_cell.angle_gamma   90.00
#
_symmetry.space_group_name_H-M   'P 1'
#
loop_
_entity.id
_entity.type
_entity.pdbx_description
1 polymer ?
#
loop_
_entity_poly.entity_id
_entity_poly.type
_entity_poly.pdbx_seq_one_letter_code
_entity_poly.pdbx_strand_id
1 'polypeptide(L)'
;MSLEIQDLAWGHPQPGGGWRQLFEGFQLSCPTGQFVVVIGSNGSGKSTLLNLVAGTLRASGGSVRLEGRELLRLPEHRRARAIGRVMQNPLDGTAPGLTIAENLRLAECRRRPLFSPRALLGLHPSRADRRRYGELLETLGLPLADRLDTPVGQLSGGQRQTISLVMASLGEPRLLLLDEHTAALDPRAEATVMALTDRLVARLGTTALMVTHSLEQALRHGDRLLMLQEGRLIGDWNTTERQQLSPASLRELYGNATVQTDPPSPG
;
A
#
# COMPACT_ATOMS: atom_id res chain seq x y z
N MET A 1 -3.56 -17.99 7.15
CA MET A 1 -2.91 -16.65 7.19
C MET A 1 -2.83 -16.11 5.78
N SER A 2 -3.03 -14.80 5.58
CA SER A 2 -2.96 -14.22 4.23
C SER A 2 -1.54 -13.83 3.86
N LEU A 3 -0.86 -13.02 4.68
CA LEU A 3 0.52 -12.60 4.45
C LEU A 3 1.42 -13.14 5.57
N GLU A 4 2.48 -13.85 5.20
CA GLU A 4 3.51 -14.34 6.10
C GLU A 4 4.88 -13.91 5.60
N ILE A 5 5.65 -13.29 6.45
CA ILE A 5 7.03 -12.88 6.22
C ILE A 5 7.89 -13.57 7.27
N GLN A 6 8.89 -14.34 6.84
CA GLN A 6 9.77 -15.11 7.71
C GLN A 6 11.22 -14.82 7.32
N ASP A 7 12.02 -14.47 8.33
CA ASP A 7 13.46 -14.25 8.25
C ASP A 7 13.86 -13.32 7.08
N LEU A 8 13.02 -12.32 6.76
CA LEU A 8 13.26 -11.42 5.65
C LEU A 8 14.54 -10.62 5.91
N ALA A 9 15.43 -10.65 4.92
CA ALA A 9 16.69 -9.93 4.94
C ALA A 9 16.81 -9.02 3.71
N TRP A 10 17.24 -7.79 3.95
CA TRP A 10 17.52 -6.82 2.91
C TRP A 10 18.42 -5.71 3.40
N GLY A 11 19.35 -5.30 2.54
CA GLY A 11 20.23 -4.16 2.77
C GLY A 11 20.55 -3.46 1.47
N HIS A 12 21.27 -2.34 1.57
CA HIS A 12 21.68 -1.54 0.43
C HIS A 12 23.10 -0.99 0.60
N PRO A 13 23.81 -0.69 -0.51
CA PRO A 13 25.10 -0.02 -0.44
C PRO A 13 24.94 1.40 0.10
N GLN A 14 25.94 1.84 0.88
CA GLN A 14 25.98 3.21 1.40
C GLN A 14 26.79 4.13 0.49
N PRO A 15 26.42 5.45 0.43
CA PRO A 15 27.29 6.46 -0.15
C PRO A 15 28.63 6.51 0.62
N GLY A 16 29.73 6.33 -0.09
CA GLY A 16 31.07 6.27 0.53
C GLY A 16 31.63 4.87 0.76
N GLY A 17 30.90 3.84 0.34
CA GLY A 17 31.29 2.44 0.47
C GLY A 17 30.75 1.79 1.74
N GLY A 18 30.60 0.46 1.68
CA GLY A 18 29.99 -0.32 2.75
C GLY A 18 28.55 -0.76 2.42
N TRP A 19 28.01 -1.59 3.28
CA TRP A 19 26.67 -2.18 3.15
C TRP A 19 25.87 -1.91 4.43
N ARG A 20 24.65 -1.39 4.31
CA ARG A 20 23.74 -1.23 5.44
C ARG A 20 22.65 -2.28 5.36
N GLN A 21 22.63 -3.17 6.34
CA GLN A 21 21.53 -4.12 6.55
C GLN A 21 20.37 -3.36 7.19
N LEU A 22 19.20 -3.36 6.55
CA LEU A 22 18.00 -2.73 7.09
C LEU A 22 17.07 -3.79 7.71
N PHE A 23 16.80 -4.87 6.99
CA PHE A 23 16.05 -6.02 7.53
C PHE A 23 17.00 -7.19 7.76
N GLU A 24 16.96 -7.74 8.97
CA GLU A 24 17.72 -8.91 9.39
C GLU A 24 16.83 -9.80 10.24
N GLY A 25 16.37 -10.90 9.66
CA GLY A 25 15.45 -11.83 10.34
C GLY A 25 14.06 -11.23 10.61
N PHE A 26 13.59 -10.29 9.79
CA PHE A 26 12.29 -9.64 10.00
C PHE A 26 11.15 -10.64 9.82
N GLN A 27 10.20 -10.61 10.77
CA GLN A 27 9.04 -11.50 10.78
C GLN A 27 7.76 -10.67 10.89
N LEU A 28 6.74 -11.04 10.11
CA LEU A 28 5.40 -10.47 10.18
C LEU A 28 4.38 -11.49 9.71
N SER A 29 3.28 -11.60 10.42
CA SER A 29 2.13 -12.42 10.05
C SER A 29 0.86 -11.60 10.12
N CYS A 30 0.09 -11.58 9.01
CA CYS A 30 -1.18 -10.89 8.91
C CYS A 30 -2.27 -11.90 8.53
N PRO A 31 -3.28 -12.09 9.37
CA PRO A 31 -4.48 -12.86 9.05
C PRO A 31 -5.19 -12.34 7.80
N THR A 32 -5.96 -13.22 7.16
CA THR A 32 -6.81 -12.83 6.02
C THR A 32 -7.83 -11.78 6.44
N GLY A 33 -7.96 -10.73 5.63
CA GLY A 33 -8.92 -9.63 5.86
C GLY A 33 -8.46 -8.62 6.91
N GLN A 34 -7.29 -8.79 7.53
CA GLN A 34 -6.80 -7.82 8.51
C GLN A 34 -6.28 -6.55 7.83
N PHE A 35 -6.70 -5.41 8.32
CA PHE A 35 -6.17 -4.10 7.94
C PHE A 35 -5.08 -3.67 8.93
N VAL A 36 -3.84 -3.76 8.50
CA VAL A 36 -2.65 -3.44 9.31
C VAL A 36 -2.12 -2.06 8.92
N VAL A 37 -1.93 -1.20 9.91
CA VAL A 37 -1.30 0.11 9.75
C VAL A 37 0.12 0.05 10.27
N VAL A 38 1.07 0.57 9.51
CA VAL A 38 2.50 0.61 9.87
C VAL A 38 2.95 2.05 9.97
N ILE A 39 3.45 2.42 11.14
CA ILE A 39 4.11 3.70 11.39
C ILE A 39 5.60 3.51 11.65
N GLY A 40 6.36 4.58 11.62
CA GLY A 40 7.79 4.56 11.88
C GLY A 40 8.45 5.85 11.40
N SER A 41 9.63 6.17 11.89
CA SER A 41 10.43 7.33 11.46
C SER A 41 10.83 7.21 9.96
N ASN A 42 11.31 8.31 9.39
CA ASN A 42 11.90 8.27 8.06
C ASN A 42 13.12 7.36 8.06
N GLY A 43 13.21 6.49 7.03
CA GLY A 43 14.30 5.50 6.96
C GLY A 43 14.10 4.24 7.82
N SER A 44 12.98 4.10 8.56
CA SER A 44 12.69 2.90 9.36
C SER A 44 12.46 1.63 8.54
N GLY A 45 12.21 1.75 7.22
CA GLY A 45 12.00 0.62 6.31
C GLY A 45 10.57 0.40 5.84
N LYS A 46 9.62 1.27 6.17
CA LYS A 46 8.19 1.12 5.82
C LYS A 46 7.95 0.89 4.31
N SER A 47 8.34 1.86 3.49
CA SER A 47 8.18 1.75 2.03
C SER A 47 9.09 0.66 1.44
N THR A 48 10.24 0.39 2.06
CA THR A 48 11.11 -0.74 1.70
C THR A 48 10.39 -2.07 1.91
N LEU A 49 9.68 -2.25 3.03
CA LEU A 49 8.86 -3.44 3.30
C LEU A 49 7.80 -3.63 2.22
N LEU A 50 7.05 -2.56 1.88
CA LEU A 50 6.05 -2.63 0.81
C LEU A 50 6.70 -2.99 -0.54
N ASN A 51 7.85 -2.42 -0.86
CA ASN A 51 8.59 -2.68 -2.10
C ASN A 51 9.09 -4.14 -2.18
N LEU A 52 9.55 -4.71 -1.08
CA LEU A 52 9.97 -6.11 -1.00
C LEU A 52 8.79 -7.07 -1.21
N VAL A 53 7.63 -6.78 -0.60
CA VAL A 53 6.40 -7.56 -0.79
C VAL A 53 5.89 -7.43 -2.22
N ALA A 54 5.84 -6.21 -2.77
CA ALA A 54 5.41 -5.96 -4.14
C ALA A 54 6.34 -6.57 -5.20
N GLY A 55 7.64 -6.69 -4.88
CA GLY A 55 8.67 -7.23 -5.78
C GLY A 55 9.41 -6.20 -6.60
N THR A 56 9.21 -4.91 -6.31
CA THR A 56 9.98 -3.80 -6.85
C THR A 56 11.42 -3.83 -6.33
N LEU A 57 11.61 -4.30 -5.08
CA LEU A 57 12.91 -4.62 -4.50
C LEU A 57 13.07 -6.14 -4.35
N ARG A 58 14.31 -6.61 -4.50
CA ARG A 58 14.67 -8.01 -4.33
C ARG A 58 15.26 -8.23 -2.95
N ALA A 59 14.62 -9.09 -2.15
CA ALA A 59 15.14 -9.51 -0.86
C ALA A 59 16.46 -10.29 -1.03
N SER A 60 17.37 -10.17 -0.07
CA SER A 60 18.62 -10.94 -0.01
C SER A 60 18.42 -12.30 0.65
N GLY A 61 17.37 -12.46 1.46
CA GLY A 61 17.05 -13.72 2.14
C GLY A 61 15.65 -13.74 2.70
N GLY A 62 15.23 -14.87 3.23
CA GLY A 62 13.94 -15.09 3.86
C GLY A 62 12.85 -15.59 2.92
N SER A 63 11.61 -15.48 3.35
CA SER A 63 10.40 -15.92 2.65
C SER A 63 9.28 -14.90 2.83
N VAL A 64 8.53 -14.64 1.76
CA VAL A 64 7.29 -13.85 1.78
C VAL A 64 6.21 -14.66 1.10
N ARG A 65 5.19 -15.06 1.85
CA ARG A 65 4.08 -15.85 1.34
C ARG A 65 2.76 -15.10 1.42
N LEU A 66 1.99 -15.18 0.35
CA LEU A 66 0.62 -14.69 0.28
C LEU A 66 -0.31 -15.88 0.03
N GLU A 67 -1.20 -16.16 0.97
CA GLU A 67 -2.08 -17.34 0.96
C GLU A 67 -1.30 -18.66 0.71
N GLY A 68 -0.17 -18.81 1.40
CA GLY A 68 0.72 -19.97 1.28
C GLY A 68 1.62 -19.97 0.03
N ARG A 69 1.42 -19.06 -0.92
CA ARG A 69 2.22 -18.97 -2.13
C ARG A 69 3.44 -18.10 -1.93
N GLU A 70 4.64 -18.66 -2.21
CA GLU A 70 5.89 -17.91 -2.13
C GLU A 70 5.96 -16.80 -3.19
N LEU A 71 6.20 -15.57 -2.74
CA LEU A 71 6.27 -14.38 -3.59
C LEU A 71 7.69 -14.04 -4.05
N LEU A 72 8.72 -14.26 -3.22
CA LEU A 72 10.09 -13.81 -3.54
C LEU A 72 10.63 -14.41 -4.84
N ARG A 73 10.13 -15.59 -5.23
CA ARG A 73 10.48 -16.26 -6.49
C ARG A 73 9.70 -15.75 -7.69
N LEU A 74 8.68 -14.91 -7.47
CA LEU A 74 7.83 -14.37 -8.54
C LEU A 74 8.33 -12.99 -8.96
N PRO A 75 8.41 -12.69 -10.27
CA PRO A 75 8.66 -11.34 -10.74
C PRO A 75 7.47 -10.43 -10.42
N GLU A 76 7.71 -9.12 -10.31
CA GLU A 76 6.75 -8.09 -9.93
C GLU A 76 5.40 -8.20 -10.67
N HIS A 77 5.43 -8.33 -12.00
CA HIS A 77 4.22 -8.42 -12.81
C HIS A 77 3.33 -9.65 -12.49
N ARG A 78 3.90 -10.73 -11.93
CA ARG A 78 3.15 -11.89 -11.45
C ARG A 78 2.57 -11.64 -10.07
N ARG A 79 3.29 -10.94 -9.20
CA ARG A 79 2.77 -10.51 -7.88
C ARG A 79 1.64 -9.51 -8.03
N ALA A 80 1.75 -8.58 -8.99
CA ALA A 80 0.73 -7.58 -9.29
C ALA A 80 -0.65 -8.16 -9.66
N ARG A 81 -0.75 -9.45 -9.98
CA ARG A 81 -2.06 -10.12 -10.19
C ARG A 81 -2.82 -10.36 -8.90
N ALA A 82 -2.13 -10.49 -7.78
CA ALA A 82 -2.70 -10.75 -6.46
C ALA A 82 -2.59 -9.54 -5.51
N ILE A 83 -1.70 -8.58 -5.84
CA ILE A 83 -1.41 -7.42 -5.01
C ILE A 83 -1.92 -6.17 -5.72
N GLY A 84 -2.81 -5.42 -5.06
CA GLY A 84 -3.14 -4.05 -5.41
C GLY A 84 -2.16 -3.10 -4.73
N ARG A 85 -1.72 -2.05 -5.41
CA ARG A 85 -0.82 -1.07 -4.83
C ARG A 85 -1.29 0.34 -5.11
N VAL A 86 -1.30 1.18 -4.08
CA VAL A 86 -1.50 2.62 -4.17
C VAL A 86 -0.19 3.29 -3.76
N MET A 87 0.32 4.13 -4.64
CA MET A 87 1.59 4.84 -4.45
C MET A 87 1.35 6.15 -3.71
N GLN A 88 2.38 6.69 -3.09
CA GLN A 88 2.36 8.01 -2.45
C GLN A 88 2.00 9.11 -3.45
N ASN A 89 2.64 9.10 -4.62
CA ASN A 89 2.28 9.99 -5.70
C ASN A 89 1.26 9.29 -6.62
N PRO A 90 0.03 9.81 -6.76
CA PRO A 90 -1.00 9.18 -7.59
C PRO A 90 -0.66 9.14 -9.08
N LEU A 91 0.29 9.94 -9.55
CA LEU A 91 0.78 9.89 -10.93
C LEU A 91 1.53 8.59 -11.24
N ASP A 92 2.19 8.01 -10.23
CA ASP A 92 2.97 6.77 -10.41
C ASP A 92 2.06 5.53 -10.54
N GLY A 93 0.81 5.63 -10.06
CA GLY A 93 -0.19 4.56 -10.12
C GLY A 93 -1.23 4.72 -11.25
N THR A 94 -1.17 5.81 -12.04
CA THR A 94 -2.15 6.14 -13.07
C THR A 94 -1.46 6.54 -14.38
N ALA A 95 -2.19 6.50 -15.50
CA ALA A 95 -1.75 7.04 -16.78
C ALA A 95 -2.44 8.40 -17.01
N PRO A 96 -1.76 9.55 -16.74
CA PRO A 96 -2.40 10.87 -16.72
C PRO A 96 -3.03 11.30 -18.03
N GLY A 97 -2.48 10.85 -19.17
CA GLY A 97 -3.00 11.12 -20.51
C GLY A 97 -4.22 10.31 -20.90
N LEU A 98 -4.53 9.24 -20.16
CA LEU A 98 -5.70 8.39 -20.40
C LEU A 98 -6.90 8.86 -19.57
N THR A 99 -8.09 8.62 -20.08
CA THR A 99 -9.36 8.90 -19.39
C THR A 99 -9.52 8.02 -18.12
N ILE A 100 -10.47 8.38 -17.25
CA ILE A 100 -10.83 7.57 -16.08
C ILE A 100 -11.20 6.14 -16.55
N ALA A 101 -12.07 6.01 -17.55
CA ALA A 101 -12.49 4.70 -18.05
C ALA A 101 -11.33 3.85 -18.58
N GLU A 102 -10.38 4.46 -19.29
CA GLU A 102 -9.20 3.78 -19.81
C GLU A 102 -8.23 3.34 -18.68
N ASN A 103 -8.04 4.18 -17.67
CA ASN A 103 -7.26 3.82 -16.48
C ASN A 103 -7.88 2.64 -15.73
N LEU A 104 -9.20 2.64 -15.51
CA LEU A 104 -9.91 1.52 -14.89
C LEU A 104 -9.78 0.24 -15.73
N ARG A 105 -9.87 0.37 -17.06
CA ARG A 105 -9.67 -0.74 -17.98
C ARG A 105 -8.25 -1.30 -17.92
N LEU A 106 -7.25 -0.42 -17.86
CA LEU A 106 -5.84 -0.81 -17.71
C LEU A 106 -5.63 -1.62 -16.42
N ALA A 107 -6.24 -1.20 -15.31
CA ALA A 107 -6.15 -1.90 -14.04
C ALA A 107 -6.77 -3.31 -14.11
N GLU A 108 -7.88 -3.50 -14.81
CA GLU A 108 -8.49 -4.82 -15.02
C GLU A 108 -7.63 -5.75 -15.89
N CYS A 109 -6.91 -5.20 -16.86
CA CYS A 109 -6.03 -5.98 -17.72
C CYS A 109 -4.87 -6.63 -16.98
N ARG A 110 -4.53 -6.16 -15.76
CA ARG A 110 -3.50 -6.71 -14.88
C ARG A 110 -3.63 -8.23 -14.66
N ARG A 111 -4.85 -8.76 -14.64
CA ARG A 111 -5.11 -10.20 -14.47
C ARG A 111 -5.02 -11.01 -15.75
N ARG A 112 -5.02 -10.37 -16.90
CA ARG A 112 -5.00 -11.06 -18.22
C ARG A 112 -3.56 -11.35 -18.66
N PRO A 113 -3.32 -12.43 -19.44
CA PRO A 113 -2.02 -12.65 -20.06
C PRO A 113 -1.65 -11.48 -20.97
N LEU A 114 -0.47 -10.88 -20.78
CA LEU A 114 0.03 -9.74 -21.55
C LEU A 114 0.18 -10.00 -23.06
N PHE A 115 0.20 -11.26 -23.48
CA PHE A 115 0.46 -11.67 -24.86
C PHE A 115 -0.80 -12.03 -25.68
N SER A 116 -1.99 -11.60 -25.26
CA SER A 116 -3.16 -11.71 -26.13
C SER A 116 -3.23 -10.48 -27.05
N PRO A 117 -3.23 -10.63 -28.39
CA PRO A 117 -3.46 -9.51 -29.32
C PRO A 117 -4.75 -8.75 -29.01
N ARG A 118 -5.75 -9.46 -28.46
CA ARG A 118 -6.99 -8.87 -27.94
C ARG A 118 -6.78 -8.00 -26.70
N ALA A 119 -5.70 -8.17 -25.91
CA ALA A 119 -5.40 -7.32 -24.76
C ALA A 119 -4.91 -5.92 -25.21
N LEU A 120 -4.12 -5.84 -26.29
CA LEU A 120 -3.69 -4.57 -26.86
C LEU A 120 -4.83 -3.82 -27.58
N LEU A 121 -5.70 -4.55 -28.29
CA LEU A 121 -6.88 -3.98 -28.94
C LEU A 121 -8.00 -3.63 -27.95
N GLY A 122 -7.95 -4.15 -26.71
CA GLY A 122 -8.98 -4.00 -25.70
C GLY A 122 -8.73 -2.91 -24.65
N LEU A 123 -7.80 -1.97 -24.89
CA LEU A 123 -7.57 -0.83 -23.97
C LEU A 123 -8.72 0.18 -24.01
N HIS A 124 -9.43 0.30 -25.14
CA HIS A 124 -10.62 1.16 -25.20
C HIS A 124 -11.80 0.46 -24.49
N PRO A 125 -12.35 1.09 -23.44
CA PRO A 125 -13.50 0.55 -22.75
C PRO A 125 -14.73 0.55 -23.67
N SER A 126 -15.40 -0.61 -23.73
CA SER A 126 -16.69 -0.74 -24.43
C SER A 126 -17.77 0.09 -23.73
N ARG A 127 -18.93 0.26 -24.37
CA ARG A 127 -20.11 0.89 -23.73
C ARG A 127 -20.52 0.13 -22.45
N ALA A 128 -20.43 -1.18 -22.44
CA ALA A 128 -20.72 -2.01 -21.28
C ALA A 128 -19.70 -1.82 -20.16
N ASP A 129 -18.40 -1.70 -20.48
CA ASP A 129 -17.37 -1.39 -19.49
C ASP A 129 -17.59 -0.02 -18.86
N ARG A 130 -17.89 0.99 -19.67
CA ARG A 130 -18.18 2.37 -19.19
C ARG A 130 -19.37 2.41 -18.23
N ARG A 131 -20.46 1.73 -18.59
CA ARG A 131 -21.63 1.62 -17.73
C ARG A 131 -21.27 0.97 -16.39
N ARG A 132 -20.57 -0.14 -16.41
CA ARG A 132 -20.11 -0.85 -15.20
C ARG A 132 -19.18 0.01 -14.34
N TYR A 133 -18.28 0.79 -14.95
CA TYR A 133 -17.41 1.71 -14.21
C TYR A 133 -18.20 2.87 -13.60
N GLY A 134 -19.18 3.43 -14.30
CA GLY A 134 -20.10 4.42 -13.77
C GLY A 134 -20.83 3.90 -12.53
N GLU A 135 -21.49 2.74 -12.65
CA GLU A 135 -22.20 2.06 -11.56
C GLU A 135 -21.27 1.75 -10.36
N LEU A 136 -20.02 1.38 -10.62
CA LEU A 136 -19.02 1.16 -9.56
C LEU A 136 -18.70 2.47 -8.83
N LEU A 137 -18.42 3.55 -9.55
CA LEU A 137 -18.08 4.85 -8.94
C LEU A 137 -19.26 5.42 -8.17
N GLU A 138 -20.49 5.28 -8.67
CA GLU A 138 -21.73 5.65 -7.96
C GLU A 138 -21.90 4.83 -6.69
N THR A 139 -21.75 3.52 -6.74
CA THR A 139 -21.83 2.62 -5.58
C THR A 139 -20.80 2.98 -4.51
N LEU A 140 -19.65 3.49 -4.92
CA LEU A 140 -18.60 3.99 -4.02
C LEU A 140 -18.88 5.45 -3.56
N GLY A 141 -19.98 6.07 -3.99
CA GLY A 141 -20.32 7.45 -3.65
C GLY A 141 -19.34 8.48 -4.18
N LEU A 142 -18.73 8.21 -5.35
CA LEU A 142 -17.72 9.07 -5.96
C LEU A 142 -18.37 9.95 -7.04
N PRO A 143 -18.20 11.28 -7.00
CA PRO A 143 -18.79 12.21 -7.97
C PRO A 143 -17.95 12.24 -9.26
N LEU A 144 -17.66 11.06 -9.84
CA LEU A 144 -16.81 10.88 -11.02
C LEU A 144 -17.46 9.99 -12.08
N ALA A 145 -18.66 9.47 -11.83
CA ALA A 145 -19.38 8.58 -12.74
C ALA A 145 -19.67 9.25 -14.09
N ASP A 146 -20.09 10.53 -14.08
CA ASP A 146 -20.37 11.32 -15.29
C ASP A 146 -19.09 11.85 -15.97
N ARG A 147 -17.92 11.60 -15.40
CA ARG A 147 -16.62 12.10 -15.87
C ARG A 147 -15.69 11.03 -16.41
N LEU A 148 -16.22 9.89 -16.80
CA LEU A 148 -15.44 8.74 -17.29
C LEU A 148 -14.53 9.07 -18.48
N ASP A 149 -14.87 10.07 -19.29
CA ASP A 149 -14.10 10.56 -20.42
C ASP A 149 -13.07 11.66 -20.08
N THR A 150 -13.01 12.07 -18.79
CA THR A 150 -12.02 13.06 -18.34
C THR A 150 -10.65 12.39 -18.21
N PRO A 151 -9.58 12.95 -18.82
CA PRO A 151 -8.21 12.53 -18.57
C PRO A 151 -7.85 12.62 -17.07
N VAL A 152 -7.22 11.58 -16.55
CA VAL A 152 -6.87 11.51 -15.10
C VAL A 152 -5.94 12.67 -14.70
N GLY A 153 -5.10 13.15 -15.63
CA GLY A 153 -4.24 14.30 -15.41
C GLY A 153 -4.97 15.62 -15.11
N GLN A 154 -6.26 15.75 -15.49
CA GLN A 154 -7.10 16.92 -15.24
C GLN A 154 -7.86 16.85 -13.90
N LEU A 155 -7.76 15.75 -13.17
CA LEU A 155 -8.38 15.59 -11.87
C LEU A 155 -7.60 16.32 -10.78
N SER A 156 -8.29 16.72 -9.69
CA SER A 156 -7.61 17.18 -8.49
C SER A 156 -6.76 16.05 -7.87
N GLY A 157 -5.80 16.40 -7.02
CA GLY A 157 -4.95 15.42 -6.33
C GLY A 157 -5.77 14.33 -5.61
N GLY A 158 -6.77 14.74 -4.83
CA GLY A 158 -7.66 13.82 -4.12
C GLY A 158 -8.50 12.94 -5.05
N GLN A 159 -9.06 13.52 -6.14
CA GLN A 159 -9.81 12.74 -7.13
C GLN A 159 -8.91 11.72 -7.84
N ARG A 160 -7.69 12.09 -8.17
CA ARG A 160 -6.72 11.19 -8.79
C ARG A 160 -6.34 10.06 -7.84
N GLN A 161 -6.12 10.37 -6.57
CA GLN A 161 -5.84 9.37 -5.54
C GLN A 161 -7.01 8.41 -5.35
N THR A 162 -8.23 8.92 -5.39
CA THR A 162 -9.46 8.12 -5.38
C THR A 162 -9.49 7.13 -6.55
N ILE A 163 -9.19 7.58 -7.77
CA ILE A 163 -9.12 6.69 -8.95
C ILE A 163 -8.00 5.67 -8.79
N SER A 164 -6.81 6.06 -8.32
CA SER A 164 -5.69 5.13 -8.05
C SER A 164 -6.10 4.03 -7.07
N LEU A 165 -6.83 4.37 -6.01
CA LEU A 165 -7.33 3.42 -5.02
C LEU A 165 -8.37 2.47 -5.62
N VAL A 166 -9.32 2.98 -6.42
CA VAL A 166 -10.28 2.15 -7.16
C VAL A 166 -9.55 1.20 -8.11
N MET A 167 -8.57 1.68 -8.88
CA MET A 167 -7.75 0.86 -9.76
C MET A 167 -7.02 -0.26 -9.01
N ALA A 168 -6.44 0.04 -7.85
CA ALA A 168 -5.76 -0.95 -7.02
C ALA A 168 -6.71 -2.03 -6.50
N SER A 169 -7.98 -1.68 -6.24
CA SER A 169 -9.03 -2.58 -5.76
C SER A 169 -9.69 -3.43 -6.86
N LEU A 170 -9.61 -2.98 -8.13
CA LEU A 170 -10.15 -3.72 -9.26
C LEU A 170 -9.46 -5.09 -9.41
N GLY A 171 -10.27 -6.12 -9.67
CA GLY A 171 -9.78 -7.48 -9.79
C GLY A 171 -9.59 -8.18 -8.45
N GLU A 172 -10.17 -7.66 -7.36
CA GLU A 172 -10.22 -8.32 -6.05
C GLU A 172 -8.83 -8.81 -5.59
N PRO A 173 -7.90 -7.90 -5.32
CA PRO A 173 -6.56 -8.27 -4.86
C PRO A 173 -6.64 -9.01 -3.53
N ARG A 174 -5.72 -9.95 -3.29
CA ARG A 174 -5.57 -10.66 -2.01
C ARG A 174 -4.88 -9.82 -0.95
N LEU A 175 -4.10 -8.83 -1.41
CA LEU A 175 -3.38 -7.89 -0.58
C LEU A 175 -3.44 -6.49 -1.20
N LEU A 176 -3.76 -5.48 -0.39
CA LEU A 176 -3.62 -4.07 -0.73
C LEU A 176 -2.41 -3.49 -0.02
N LEU A 177 -1.52 -2.87 -0.77
CA LEU A 177 -0.37 -2.11 -0.26
C LEU A 177 -0.64 -0.62 -0.49
N LEU A 178 -0.68 0.15 0.60
CA LEU A 178 -1.03 1.57 0.62
C LEU A 178 0.17 2.35 1.18
N ASP A 179 0.91 3.05 0.30
CA ASP A 179 2.16 3.73 0.65
C ASP A 179 1.91 5.24 0.79
N GLU A 180 1.72 5.72 2.02
CA GLU A 180 1.49 7.13 2.36
C GLU A 180 0.50 7.84 1.42
N HIS A 181 -0.53 7.13 1.01
CA HIS A 181 -1.41 7.47 -0.11
C HIS A 181 -2.31 8.70 0.12
N THR A 182 -2.19 9.35 1.28
CA THR A 182 -2.93 10.58 1.59
C THR A 182 -2.02 11.75 1.97
N ALA A 183 -0.69 11.53 2.03
CA ALA A 183 0.25 12.50 2.59
C ALA A 183 0.29 13.87 1.88
N ALA A 184 -0.03 13.90 0.58
CA ALA A 184 0.01 15.12 -0.24
C ALA A 184 -1.37 15.76 -0.46
N LEU A 185 -2.39 15.34 0.31
CA LEU A 185 -3.77 15.80 0.15
C LEU A 185 -4.11 16.87 1.20
N ASP A 186 -5.04 17.75 0.84
CA ASP A 186 -5.68 18.62 1.82
C ASP A 186 -6.54 17.79 2.80
N PRO A 187 -6.85 18.30 4.02
CA PRO A 187 -7.54 17.52 5.05
C PRO A 187 -8.91 16.96 4.62
N ARG A 188 -9.61 17.64 3.71
CA ARG A 188 -10.92 17.22 3.22
C ARG A 188 -10.79 16.05 2.24
N ALA A 189 -9.84 16.15 1.31
CA ALA A 189 -9.52 15.08 0.37
C ALA A 189 -8.95 13.86 1.10
N GLU A 190 -8.07 14.07 2.08
CA GLU A 190 -7.54 13.02 2.95
C GLU A 190 -8.67 12.22 3.62
N ALA A 191 -9.60 12.90 4.30
CA ALA A 191 -10.74 12.25 4.96
C ALA A 191 -11.59 11.43 3.96
N THR A 192 -11.81 11.96 2.75
CA THR A 192 -12.57 11.29 1.70
C THR A 192 -11.86 10.01 1.23
N VAL A 193 -10.55 10.09 0.97
CA VAL A 193 -9.75 8.94 0.50
C VAL A 193 -9.65 7.88 1.59
N MET A 194 -9.45 8.26 2.86
CA MET A 194 -9.42 7.32 3.98
C MET A 194 -10.75 6.60 4.19
N ALA A 195 -11.87 7.34 4.17
CA ALA A 195 -13.20 6.73 4.25
C ALA A 195 -13.48 5.76 3.07
N LEU A 196 -12.96 6.04 1.89
CA LEU A 196 -13.03 5.12 0.74
C LEU A 196 -12.14 3.90 0.98
N THR A 197 -10.94 4.09 1.54
CA THR A 197 -10.01 2.99 1.87
C THR A 197 -10.68 2.00 2.82
N ASP A 198 -11.25 2.48 3.93
CA ASP A 198 -11.95 1.63 4.91
C ASP A 198 -13.09 0.84 4.26
N ARG A 199 -13.92 1.52 3.45
CA ARG A 199 -15.03 0.87 2.73
C ARG A 199 -14.56 -0.20 1.74
N LEU A 200 -13.50 0.06 0.98
CA LEU A 200 -12.97 -0.89 0.01
C LEU A 200 -12.35 -2.11 0.68
N VAL A 201 -11.55 -1.91 1.73
CA VAL A 201 -10.93 -3.01 2.49
C VAL A 201 -12.03 -3.89 3.11
N ALA A 202 -13.02 -3.30 3.78
CA ALA A 202 -14.12 -4.03 4.37
C ALA A 202 -14.98 -4.77 3.31
N ARG A 203 -15.33 -4.11 2.21
CA ARG A 203 -16.13 -4.71 1.12
C ARG A 203 -15.46 -5.88 0.46
N LEU A 204 -14.14 -5.80 0.24
CA LEU A 204 -13.36 -6.84 -0.43
C LEU A 204 -12.96 -7.98 0.51
N GLY A 205 -13.00 -7.76 1.84
CA GLY A 205 -12.44 -8.69 2.81
C GLY A 205 -10.95 -8.98 2.56
N THR A 206 -10.25 -8.06 1.89
CA THR A 206 -8.85 -8.20 1.53
C THR A 206 -7.94 -7.81 2.68
N THR A 207 -6.79 -8.46 2.79
CA THR A 207 -5.75 -7.99 3.70
C THR A 207 -5.15 -6.68 3.19
N ALA A 208 -4.97 -5.71 4.07
CA ALA A 208 -4.38 -4.42 3.72
C ALA A 208 -3.18 -4.09 4.61
N LEU A 209 -2.13 -3.56 4.01
CA LEU A 209 -0.95 -3.05 4.70
C LEU A 209 -0.77 -1.58 4.30
N MET A 210 -1.08 -0.67 5.21
CA MET A 210 -1.00 0.77 5.01
C MET A 210 0.19 1.34 5.77
N VAL A 211 1.02 2.08 5.07
CA VAL A 211 2.09 2.88 5.65
C VAL A 211 1.62 4.33 5.76
N THR A 212 1.82 4.95 6.90
CA THR A 212 1.56 6.37 7.12
C THR A 212 2.55 6.97 8.12
N HIS A 213 2.78 8.27 8.00
CA HIS A 213 3.48 9.07 9.01
C HIS A 213 2.52 9.82 9.93
N SER A 214 1.21 9.80 9.64
CA SER A 214 0.18 10.44 10.46
C SER A 214 -0.21 9.52 11.63
N LEU A 215 0.16 9.94 12.84
CA LEU A 215 -0.22 9.23 14.07
C LEU A 215 -1.73 9.22 14.29
N GLU A 216 -2.42 10.28 13.84
CA GLU A 216 -3.88 10.35 13.94
C GLU A 216 -4.56 9.32 13.05
N GLN A 217 -4.11 9.16 11.79
CA GLN A 217 -4.60 8.11 10.90
C GLN A 217 -4.32 6.72 11.49
N ALA A 218 -3.11 6.50 12.01
CA ALA A 218 -2.71 5.24 12.59
C ALA A 218 -3.55 4.82 13.80
N LEU A 219 -4.02 5.80 14.57
CA LEU A 219 -4.89 5.56 15.72
C LEU A 219 -6.37 5.37 15.35
N ARG A 220 -6.81 5.86 14.17
CA ARG A 220 -8.22 5.82 13.75
C ARG A 220 -8.54 4.63 12.85
N HIS A 221 -7.59 4.20 12.01
CA HIS A 221 -7.85 3.23 10.94
C HIS A 221 -7.16 1.89 11.18
N GLY A 222 -7.68 0.84 10.55
CA GLY A 222 -7.15 -0.51 10.62
C GLY A 222 -7.47 -1.28 11.90
N ASP A 223 -7.14 -2.56 11.91
CA ASP A 223 -7.40 -3.52 13.01
C ASP A 223 -6.16 -3.74 13.89
N ARG A 224 -4.99 -3.41 13.37
CA ARG A 224 -3.70 -3.61 14.03
C ARG A 224 -2.74 -2.49 13.67
N LEU A 225 -2.03 -1.98 14.66
CA LEU A 225 -1.01 -0.95 14.50
C LEU A 225 0.36 -1.56 14.76
N LEU A 226 1.28 -1.37 13.83
CA LEU A 226 2.67 -1.76 13.94
C LEU A 226 3.57 -0.53 13.95
N MET A 227 4.61 -0.56 14.77
CA MET A 227 5.64 0.47 14.79
C MET A 227 6.98 -0.11 14.35
N LEU A 228 7.51 0.44 13.26
CA LEU A 228 8.74 -0.01 12.64
C LEU A 228 9.87 0.99 12.91
N GLN A 229 11.01 0.51 13.36
CA GLN A 229 12.23 1.29 13.53
C GLN A 229 13.44 0.50 13.09
N GLU A 230 14.25 1.08 12.20
CA GLU A 230 15.48 0.46 11.69
C GLU A 230 15.32 -1.02 11.27
N GLY A 231 14.21 -1.29 10.56
CA GLY A 231 13.89 -2.63 10.08
C GLY A 231 13.37 -3.61 11.13
N ARG A 232 13.10 -3.16 12.37
CA ARG A 232 12.58 -3.99 13.46
C ARG A 232 11.20 -3.52 13.90
N LEU A 233 10.34 -4.45 14.29
CA LEU A 233 9.07 -4.13 14.95
C LEU A 233 9.36 -3.80 16.42
N ILE A 234 9.07 -2.56 16.83
CA ILE A 234 9.21 -2.10 18.21
C ILE A 234 7.88 -1.92 18.92
N GLY A 235 6.78 -2.06 18.18
CA GLY A 235 5.43 -2.04 18.71
C GLY A 235 4.47 -2.81 17.83
N ASP A 236 3.49 -3.46 18.47
CA ASP A 236 2.46 -4.27 17.83
C ASP A 236 1.22 -4.26 18.71
N TRP A 237 0.17 -3.57 18.25
CA TRP A 237 -1.04 -3.34 19.02
C TRP A 237 -2.28 -3.74 18.23
N ASN A 238 -3.12 -4.56 18.85
CA ASN A 238 -4.45 -4.84 18.34
C ASN A 238 -5.41 -3.65 18.57
N THR A 239 -6.64 -3.77 18.10
CA THR A 239 -7.65 -2.70 18.19
C THR A 239 -7.88 -2.21 19.63
N THR A 240 -7.94 -3.11 20.60
CA THR A 240 -8.20 -2.77 22.02
C THR A 240 -7.00 -2.04 22.63
N GLU A 241 -5.81 -2.55 22.41
CA GLU A 241 -4.57 -1.95 22.89
C GLU A 241 -4.34 -0.57 22.26
N ARG A 242 -4.61 -0.43 20.95
CA ARG A 242 -4.48 0.82 20.22
C ARG A 242 -5.39 1.93 20.78
N GLN A 243 -6.59 1.60 21.28
CA GLN A 243 -7.51 2.58 21.87
C GLN A 243 -6.94 3.25 23.14
N GLN A 244 -5.94 2.64 23.77
CA GLN A 244 -5.25 3.19 24.93
C GLN A 244 -4.07 4.11 24.56
N LEU A 245 -3.71 4.15 23.27
CA LEU A 245 -2.61 4.96 22.78
C LEU A 245 -3.07 6.38 22.43
N SER A 246 -2.16 7.33 22.61
CA SER A 246 -2.30 8.71 22.17
C SER A 246 -1.20 9.08 21.18
N PRO A 247 -1.36 10.15 20.38
CA PRO A 247 -0.25 10.65 19.58
C PRO A 247 0.98 11.02 20.39
N ALA A 248 0.78 11.44 21.66
CA ALA A 248 1.88 11.77 22.57
C ALA A 248 2.66 10.51 22.98
N SER A 249 1.96 9.46 23.43
CA SER A 249 2.62 8.20 23.83
C SER A 249 3.36 7.54 22.65
N LEU A 250 2.81 7.61 21.43
CA LEU A 250 3.54 7.12 20.27
C LEU A 250 4.81 7.94 19.97
N ARG A 251 4.78 9.29 20.14
CA ARG A 251 5.99 10.11 19.97
C ARG A 251 7.06 9.80 21.02
N GLU A 252 6.68 9.51 22.24
CA GLU A 252 7.62 9.11 23.30
C GLU A 252 8.31 7.77 22.94
N LEU A 253 7.56 6.82 22.39
CA LEU A 253 8.14 5.55 21.91
C LEU A 253 9.16 5.79 20.79
N TYR A 254 8.92 6.73 19.89
CA TYR A 254 9.90 7.14 18.87
C TYR A 254 11.17 7.71 19.49
N GLY A 255 11.03 8.60 20.48
CA GLY A 255 12.16 9.26 21.16
C GLY A 255 13.00 8.28 21.98
N ASN A 256 12.37 7.43 22.76
CA ASN A 256 13.04 6.45 23.60
C ASN A 256 13.81 5.39 22.81
N ALA A 257 13.27 4.98 21.66
CA ALA A 257 13.91 3.99 20.81
C ALA A 257 15.14 4.54 20.07
N THR A 258 15.21 5.86 19.86
CA THR A 258 16.40 6.52 19.26
C THR A 258 17.56 6.62 20.26
N VAL A 259 17.27 6.72 21.57
CA VAL A 259 18.28 6.81 22.64
C VAL A 259 18.95 5.46 22.94
N GLN A 260 18.29 4.34 22.63
CA GLN A 260 18.84 2.99 22.89
C GLN A 260 19.85 2.49 21.83
N THR A 261 20.03 3.23 20.74
CA THR A 261 20.91 2.80 19.62
C THR A 261 22.27 3.46 19.57
N ASP A 262 22.56 4.42 20.47
CA ASP A 262 23.91 4.95 20.61
C ASP A 262 24.76 4.01 21.49
N PRO A 263 25.79 3.32 20.93
CA PRO A 263 26.76 2.62 21.76
C PRO A 263 27.54 3.65 22.59
N PRO A 264 27.92 3.33 23.83
CA PRO A 264 28.74 4.23 24.64
C PRO A 264 30.02 4.54 23.86
N SER A 265 30.28 5.84 23.71
CA SER A 265 31.52 6.33 23.10
C SER A 265 32.70 5.70 23.82
N PRO A 266 33.70 5.12 23.14
CA PRO A 266 34.89 4.63 23.78
C PRO A 266 35.67 5.85 24.36
N GLY A 267 35.84 5.86 25.67
CA GLY A 267 36.66 6.79 26.40
C GLY A 267 38.15 6.61 26.12
#